data_5c708ee9504ada926386ca1844b0b4a4
#
_entry.id   5c708ee9504ada926386ca1844b0b4a4
#
_cell.length_a   1.000
_cell.length_b   1.000
_cell.length_c   1.000
_cell.angle_alpha   90.00
_cell.angle_beta   90.00
_cell.angle_gamma   90.00
#
_symmetry.space_group_name_H-M   'P 1'
#
loop_
_entity.id
_entity.type
_entity.pdbx_description
1 polymer ?
#
loop_
_entity_poly.entity_id
_entity_poly.type
_entity_poly.pdbx_seq_one_letter_code
_entity_poly.pdbx_strand_id
1 'polypeptide(L)'
;MKRALGLWLAAWPAAWPVSCHVMSMSSGDLTVEGARAHYELRMPLYEIVHVLHPEQALLDHIRFASAGRDARLAAKDCHTEPARDLYLCSADYQFAAPVESVDVQCTFYAITVPNHVHLLRAEMGGKHDEGVFDFTFTRTTLRFRPPTPAEIVVTQSGAGVVRALGGLVQILFLAALALAARGRRELAALTAMFLAGQAACVLIMQHTLWQPAPRFVEAAAALTVAYLAIEILLLPQAGARWLVAGVLGAFHGLYFHLFLQSTGYGAGLVLAGAAAAEVVAIALLALLFWRVGRAAKALRPVQVAAAGLLVFGLVWFGMRLRG
;
A
#
# COMPACT_ATOMS: atom_id res chain seq x y z
N MET A 1 2.20 10.05 48.78
CA MET A 1 2.65 9.36 47.54
C MET A 1 2.22 10.14 46.29
N LYS A 2 2.75 11.36 46.05
CA LYS A 2 2.39 12.26 44.92
C LYS A 2 3.60 12.95 44.28
N ARG A 3 4.72 12.27 44.06
CA ARG A 3 5.94 12.88 43.46
C ARG A 3 6.75 11.94 42.54
N ALA A 4 6.14 10.95 41.88
CA ALA A 4 6.86 10.05 40.98
C ALA A 4 6.35 10.03 39.54
N LEU A 5 5.45 10.94 39.13
CA LEU A 5 4.88 10.98 37.76
C LEU A 5 5.50 12.05 36.85
N GLY A 6 6.47 12.85 37.36
CA GLY A 6 7.00 14.03 36.64
C GLY A 6 8.26 13.81 35.80
N LEU A 7 8.89 12.64 35.81
CA LEU A 7 10.24 12.46 35.24
C LEU A 7 10.32 11.59 33.96
N TRP A 8 9.20 11.11 33.45
CA TRP A 8 9.19 10.24 32.24
C TRP A 8 8.80 10.94 30.92
N LEU A 9 8.46 12.23 30.97
CA LEU A 9 8.07 13.01 29.77
C LEU A 9 9.18 13.87 29.16
N ALA A 10 10.38 13.90 29.76
CA ALA A 10 11.46 14.80 29.35
C ALA A 10 12.55 14.15 28.48
N ALA A 11 12.44 12.89 28.08
CA ALA A 11 13.52 12.16 27.38
C ALA A 11 13.19 11.77 25.93
N TRP A 12 12.33 12.51 25.21
CA TRP A 12 12.07 12.22 23.79
C TRP A 12 12.12 13.47 22.91
N PRO A 13 13.30 13.95 22.59
CA PRO A 13 13.55 14.50 21.28
C PRO A 13 14.84 13.93 20.67
N ALA A 14 14.90 12.64 20.38
CA ALA A 14 15.74 12.18 19.29
C ALA A 14 14.96 12.44 18.01
N ALA A 15 15.21 13.59 17.39
CA ALA A 15 14.79 13.90 16.05
C ALA A 15 15.40 12.87 15.10
N TRP A 16 14.70 11.79 14.83
CA TRP A 16 15.00 10.97 13.67
C TRP A 16 14.69 11.83 12.45
N PRO A 17 15.64 12.00 11.53
CA PRO A 17 15.33 12.64 10.26
C PRO A 17 14.26 11.79 9.60
N VAL A 18 13.02 12.29 9.58
CA VAL A 18 11.96 11.73 8.76
C VAL A 18 12.33 12.15 7.34
N SER A 19 13.12 11.30 6.68
CA SER A 19 13.35 11.41 5.25
C SER A 19 11.99 11.38 4.58
N CYS A 20 11.63 12.47 3.92
CA CYS A 20 10.51 12.52 3.00
C CYS A 20 10.83 11.48 1.93
N HIS A 21 10.19 10.30 1.99
CA HIS A 21 10.39 9.27 0.99
C HIS A 21 9.81 9.78 -0.32
N VAL A 22 10.67 10.36 -1.15
CA VAL A 22 10.43 10.42 -2.59
C VAL A 22 10.21 8.97 -3.01
N MET A 23 9.08 8.68 -3.63
CA MET A 23 8.81 7.33 -4.12
C MET A 23 9.85 7.05 -5.21
N SER A 24 10.77 6.16 -4.91
CA SER A 24 11.79 5.70 -5.85
C SER A 24 11.10 4.88 -6.94
N MET A 25 11.25 5.28 -8.18
CA MET A 25 10.61 4.62 -9.31
C MET A 25 11.55 4.48 -10.48
N SER A 26 11.52 3.31 -11.13
CA SER A 26 12.12 3.09 -12.44
C SER A 26 11.10 2.52 -13.42
N SER A 27 11.38 2.61 -14.71
CA SER A 27 10.54 2.02 -15.74
C SER A 27 11.38 1.17 -16.70
N GLY A 28 10.78 0.12 -17.23
CA GLY A 28 11.36 -0.72 -18.26
C GLY A 28 10.39 -1.01 -19.38
N ASP A 29 10.90 -1.11 -20.60
CA ASP A 29 10.14 -1.55 -21.75
C ASP A 29 10.79 -2.85 -22.27
N LEU A 30 10.00 -3.92 -22.45
CA LEU A 30 10.43 -5.22 -22.93
C LEU A 30 9.72 -5.53 -24.25
N THR A 31 10.46 -5.62 -25.34
CA THR A 31 9.93 -6.04 -26.64
C THR A 31 10.37 -7.47 -26.92
N VAL A 32 9.42 -8.37 -27.19
CA VAL A 32 9.68 -9.80 -27.41
C VAL A 32 9.37 -10.18 -28.85
N GLU A 33 10.36 -10.75 -29.53
CA GLU A 33 10.27 -11.22 -30.91
C GLU A 33 10.78 -12.68 -31.04
N GLY A 34 9.83 -13.61 -31.07
CA GLY A 34 10.15 -15.03 -31.14
C GLY A 34 10.95 -15.50 -29.91
N ALA A 35 12.22 -15.82 -30.09
CA ALA A 35 13.14 -16.24 -29.03
C ALA A 35 14.07 -15.12 -28.54
N ARG A 36 13.86 -13.88 -28.97
CA ARG A 36 14.66 -12.73 -28.56
C ARG A 36 13.81 -11.75 -27.80
N ALA A 37 14.43 -11.07 -26.85
CA ALA A 37 13.80 -9.94 -26.19
C ALA A 37 14.80 -8.80 -26.05
N HIS A 38 14.31 -7.59 -26.27
CA HIS A 38 15.02 -6.34 -26.06
C HIS A 38 14.41 -5.64 -24.85
N TYR A 39 15.24 -5.28 -23.89
CA TYR A 39 14.83 -4.62 -22.65
C TYR A 39 15.51 -3.27 -22.53
N GLU A 40 14.73 -2.20 -22.32
CA GLU A 40 15.21 -0.86 -22.03
C GLU A 40 14.83 -0.47 -20.62
N LEU A 41 15.81 -0.22 -19.77
CA LEU A 41 15.62 0.28 -18.40
C LEU A 41 15.87 1.79 -18.34
N ARG A 42 14.99 2.51 -17.68
CA ARG A 42 15.14 3.92 -17.32
C ARG A 42 15.07 4.07 -15.81
N MET A 43 16.17 4.52 -15.22
CA MET A 43 16.29 4.73 -13.79
C MET A 43 16.78 6.15 -13.49
N PRO A 44 16.19 6.88 -12.54
CA PRO A 44 16.67 8.20 -12.16
C PRO A 44 18.11 8.16 -11.64
N LEU A 45 18.94 9.16 -11.97
CA LEU A 45 20.36 9.17 -11.60
C LEU A 45 20.56 9.16 -10.08
N TYR A 46 19.66 9.79 -9.30
CA TYR A 46 19.76 9.80 -7.84
C TYR A 46 19.64 8.39 -7.21
N GLU A 47 19.02 7.42 -7.90
CA GLU A 47 18.94 6.02 -7.45
C GLU A 47 20.24 5.28 -7.72
N ILE A 48 20.94 5.64 -8.80
CA ILE A 48 22.18 4.99 -9.22
C ILE A 48 23.36 5.31 -8.31
N VAL A 49 23.35 6.47 -7.65
CA VAL A 49 24.41 6.90 -6.72
C VAL A 49 24.70 5.87 -5.62
N HIS A 50 23.70 5.09 -5.26
CA HIS A 50 23.79 4.06 -4.22
C HIS A 50 24.14 2.68 -4.76
N VAL A 51 24.16 2.49 -6.08
CA VAL A 51 24.37 1.19 -6.72
C VAL A 51 25.82 1.04 -7.15
N LEU A 52 26.53 0.05 -6.60
CA LEU A 52 27.88 -0.29 -7.03
C LEU A 52 27.81 -1.04 -8.37
N HIS A 53 28.63 -0.61 -9.35
CA HIS A 53 28.66 -1.20 -10.70
C HIS A 53 27.25 -1.32 -11.32
N PRO A 54 26.54 -0.20 -11.51
CA PRO A 54 25.13 -0.21 -11.87
C PRO A 54 24.81 -0.97 -13.17
N GLU A 55 25.68 -0.92 -14.17
CA GLU A 55 25.55 -1.66 -15.44
C GLU A 55 25.42 -3.19 -15.28
N GLN A 56 26.03 -3.74 -14.26
CA GLN A 56 25.96 -5.17 -13.95
C GLN A 56 24.87 -5.43 -12.89
N ALA A 57 24.90 -4.70 -11.78
CA ALA A 57 24.00 -4.93 -10.66
C ALA A 57 22.53 -4.83 -11.08
N LEU A 58 22.15 -3.86 -11.92
CA LEU A 58 20.77 -3.72 -12.40
C LEU A 58 20.33 -4.91 -13.23
N LEU A 59 21.17 -5.39 -14.16
CA LEU A 59 20.82 -6.53 -15.00
C LEU A 59 20.85 -7.86 -14.24
N ASP A 60 21.63 -7.98 -13.17
CA ASP A 60 21.64 -9.16 -12.30
C ASP A 60 20.39 -9.21 -11.40
N HIS A 61 19.76 -8.05 -11.15
CA HIS A 61 18.58 -7.93 -10.32
C HIS A 61 17.26 -7.92 -11.10
N ILE A 62 17.31 -8.07 -12.44
CA ILE A 62 16.15 -8.38 -13.27
C ILE A 62 16.43 -9.63 -14.11
N ARG A 63 15.51 -10.59 -14.09
CA ARG A 63 15.64 -11.85 -14.81
C ARG A 63 14.40 -12.12 -15.63
N PHE A 64 14.62 -12.61 -16.83
CA PHE A 64 13.58 -13.04 -17.76
C PHE A 64 13.73 -14.54 -17.98
N ALA A 65 12.65 -15.30 -17.82
CA ALA A 65 12.63 -16.73 -18.05
C ALA A 65 11.41 -17.14 -18.87
N SER A 66 11.48 -18.28 -19.53
CA SER A 66 10.34 -18.92 -20.20
C SER A 66 10.41 -20.42 -20.03
N ALA A 67 9.28 -21.05 -19.72
CA ALA A 67 9.18 -22.49 -19.46
C ALA A 67 10.24 -23.00 -18.44
N GLY A 68 10.49 -22.21 -17.38
CA GLY A 68 11.43 -22.54 -16.30
C GLY A 68 12.91 -22.42 -16.68
N ARG A 69 13.26 -21.83 -17.82
CA ARG A 69 14.64 -21.59 -18.26
C ARG A 69 14.91 -20.10 -18.40
N ASP A 70 16.00 -19.63 -17.77
CA ASP A 70 16.43 -18.25 -17.85
C ASP A 70 16.86 -17.88 -19.26
N ALA A 71 16.53 -16.67 -19.70
CA ALA A 71 17.06 -16.09 -20.91
C ALA A 71 18.54 -15.72 -20.70
N ARG A 72 19.36 -15.92 -21.71
CA ARG A 72 20.77 -15.54 -21.68
C ARG A 72 20.92 -14.09 -22.13
N LEU A 73 21.62 -13.27 -21.38
CA LEU A 73 22.03 -11.94 -21.79
C LEU A 73 23.01 -12.07 -22.96
N ALA A 74 22.68 -11.49 -24.11
CA ALA A 74 23.46 -11.55 -25.35
C ALA A 74 24.29 -10.28 -25.56
N ALA A 75 23.69 -9.11 -25.26
CA ALA A 75 24.36 -7.81 -25.36
C ALA A 75 23.80 -6.87 -24.31
N LYS A 76 24.59 -5.87 -23.92
CA LYS A 76 24.16 -4.77 -23.07
C LYS A 76 24.88 -3.48 -23.46
N ASP A 77 24.17 -2.37 -23.29
CA ASP A 77 24.72 -1.01 -23.38
C ASP A 77 24.05 -0.15 -22.30
N CYS A 78 24.87 0.41 -21.41
CA CYS A 78 24.36 1.21 -20.30
C CYS A 78 25.14 2.52 -20.24
N HIS A 79 24.42 3.65 -20.12
CA HIS A 79 25.03 4.97 -20.06
C HIS A 79 24.16 5.95 -19.25
N THR A 80 24.79 7.05 -18.86
CA THR A 80 24.08 8.16 -18.21
C THR A 80 23.59 9.15 -19.25
N GLU A 81 22.36 9.63 -19.11
CA GLU A 81 21.80 10.75 -19.87
C GLU A 81 21.55 11.95 -18.95
N PRO A 82 22.55 12.79 -18.68
CA PRO A 82 22.46 13.86 -17.68
C PRO A 82 21.40 14.92 -18.03
N ALA A 83 21.12 15.12 -19.33
CA ALA A 83 20.12 16.09 -19.78
C ALA A 83 18.69 15.75 -19.31
N ARG A 84 18.42 14.46 -19.01
CA ARG A 84 17.12 13.95 -18.53
C ARG A 84 17.17 13.45 -17.09
N ASP A 85 18.31 13.55 -16.42
CA ASP A 85 18.57 12.99 -15.10
C ASP A 85 18.28 11.47 -15.01
N LEU A 86 18.64 10.73 -16.08
CA LEU A 86 18.37 9.30 -16.21
C LEU A 86 19.65 8.50 -16.43
N TYR A 87 19.63 7.28 -15.91
CA TYR A 87 20.49 6.18 -16.30
C TYR A 87 19.69 5.26 -17.21
N LEU A 88 20.22 5.02 -18.41
CA LEU A 88 19.60 4.18 -19.41
C LEU A 88 20.42 2.89 -19.57
N CYS A 89 19.73 1.76 -19.60
CA CYS A 89 20.38 0.48 -19.83
C CYS A 89 19.57 -0.34 -20.84
N SER A 90 20.17 -0.62 -21.99
CA SER A 90 19.62 -1.48 -23.02
C SER A 90 20.24 -2.86 -22.91
N ALA A 91 19.45 -3.91 -23.02
CA ALA A 91 19.92 -5.28 -22.91
C ALA A 91 19.14 -6.22 -23.83
N ASP A 92 19.86 -7.03 -24.57
CA ASP A 92 19.31 -8.06 -25.46
C ASP A 92 19.38 -9.43 -24.77
N TYR A 93 18.28 -10.13 -24.77
CA TYR A 93 18.14 -11.47 -24.19
C TYR A 93 17.78 -12.50 -25.23
N GLN A 94 18.34 -13.71 -25.09
CA GLN A 94 18.07 -14.85 -25.94
C GLN A 94 17.44 -15.97 -25.12
N PHE A 95 16.21 -16.35 -25.45
CA PHE A 95 15.53 -17.53 -24.93
C PHE A 95 15.92 -18.79 -25.70
N ALA A 96 15.78 -19.94 -25.08
CA ALA A 96 16.10 -21.23 -25.68
C ALA A 96 15.15 -21.65 -26.85
N ALA A 97 13.95 -21.08 -26.88
CA ALA A 97 12.92 -21.30 -27.90
C ALA A 97 12.01 -20.06 -27.98
N PRO A 98 11.21 -19.92 -29.05
CA PRO A 98 10.16 -18.89 -29.11
C PRO A 98 9.26 -18.95 -27.88
N VAL A 99 8.92 -17.79 -27.32
CA VAL A 99 8.18 -17.69 -26.05
C VAL A 99 6.73 -17.31 -26.29
N GLU A 100 5.83 -17.86 -25.48
CA GLU A 100 4.42 -17.49 -25.43
C GLU A 100 4.12 -16.64 -24.18
N SER A 101 4.97 -16.79 -23.15
CA SER A 101 4.91 -16.02 -21.91
C SER A 101 6.31 -15.82 -21.35
N VAL A 102 6.50 -14.74 -20.61
CA VAL A 102 7.77 -14.42 -19.97
C VAL A 102 7.56 -14.32 -18.46
N ASP A 103 8.27 -15.16 -17.71
CA ASP A 103 8.38 -15.03 -16.26
C ASP A 103 9.44 -13.98 -15.95
N VAL A 104 9.07 -12.97 -15.19
CA VAL A 104 9.95 -11.87 -14.80
C VAL A 104 10.15 -11.89 -13.30
N GLN A 105 11.41 -11.79 -12.88
CA GLN A 105 11.77 -11.52 -11.49
C GLN A 105 12.56 -10.22 -11.44
N CYS A 106 12.15 -9.28 -10.59
CA CYS A 106 12.83 -8.02 -10.36
C CYS A 106 13.01 -7.77 -8.86
N THR A 107 14.23 -7.42 -8.45
CA THR A 107 14.62 -7.20 -7.06
C THR A 107 15.39 -5.90 -6.88
N PHE A 108 15.07 -4.85 -7.65
CA PHE A 108 15.76 -3.56 -7.59
C PHE A 108 15.70 -2.93 -6.20
N TYR A 109 14.63 -3.16 -5.44
CA TYR A 109 14.51 -2.69 -4.05
C TYR A 109 15.68 -3.13 -3.15
N ALA A 110 16.37 -4.23 -3.51
CA ALA A 110 17.48 -4.76 -2.71
C ALA A 110 18.80 -4.02 -2.95
N ILE A 111 18.93 -3.30 -4.06
CA ILE A 111 20.15 -2.57 -4.45
C ILE A 111 19.96 -1.06 -4.54
N THR A 112 18.72 -0.58 -4.49
CA THR A 112 18.37 0.84 -4.43
C THR A 112 17.85 1.17 -3.03
N VAL A 113 16.58 1.53 -2.90
CA VAL A 113 15.92 1.78 -1.62
C VAL A 113 14.76 0.81 -1.39
N PRO A 114 14.44 0.43 -0.15
CA PRO A 114 13.42 -0.59 0.14
C PRO A 114 12.02 -0.30 -0.41
N ASN A 115 11.68 0.95 -0.69
CA ASN A 115 10.40 1.37 -1.27
C ASN A 115 10.47 1.60 -2.79
N HIS A 116 11.50 1.10 -3.45
CA HIS A 116 11.64 1.19 -4.90
C HIS A 116 10.53 0.41 -5.61
N VAL A 117 9.94 1.04 -6.62
CA VAL A 117 8.94 0.44 -7.50
C VAL A 117 9.47 0.45 -8.93
N HIS A 118 9.48 -0.72 -9.57
CA HIS A 118 9.81 -0.86 -10.98
C HIS A 118 8.55 -1.15 -11.79
N LEU A 119 8.29 -0.34 -12.81
CA LEU A 119 7.19 -0.52 -13.75
C LEU A 119 7.74 -1.11 -15.06
N LEU A 120 7.28 -2.30 -15.41
CA LEU A 120 7.66 -2.97 -16.66
C LEU A 120 6.49 -2.97 -17.62
N ARG A 121 6.69 -2.45 -18.82
CA ARG A 121 5.79 -2.63 -19.96
C ARG A 121 6.38 -3.65 -20.89
N ALA A 122 5.56 -4.52 -21.44
CA ALA A 122 6.02 -5.54 -22.37
C ALA A 122 5.13 -5.61 -23.59
N GLU A 123 5.75 -5.86 -24.73
CA GLU A 123 5.08 -6.03 -26.02
C GLU A 123 5.56 -7.29 -26.71
N MET A 124 4.62 -8.04 -27.29
CA MET A 124 4.90 -9.20 -28.14
C MET A 124 3.85 -9.31 -29.25
N GLY A 125 4.26 -9.11 -30.49
CA GLY A 125 3.38 -9.24 -31.65
C GLY A 125 2.15 -8.32 -31.60
N GLY A 126 2.32 -7.07 -31.15
CA GLY A 126 1.25 -6.08 -31.01
C GLY A 126 0.34 -6.30 -29.79
N LYS A 127 0.64 -7.26 -28.92
CA LYS A 127 -0.04 -7.48 -27.65
C LYS A 127 0.80 -6.91 -26.52
N HIS A 128 0.15 -6.27 -25.56
CA HIS A 128 0.80 -5.62 -24.44
C HIS A 128 0.48 -6.32 -23.13
N ASP A 129 1.42 -6.28 -22.19
CA ASP A 129 1.25 -6.72 -20.82
C ASP A 129 2.08 -5.82 -19.90
N GLU A 130 1.80 -5.82 -18.61
CA GLU A 130 2.45 -4.94 -17.63
C GLU A 130 2.82 -5.70 -16.36
N GLY A 131 3.94 -5.31 -15.75
CA GLY A 131 4.38 -5.82 -14.45
C GLY A 131 4.76 -4.68 -13.52
N VAL A 132 4.39 -4.79 -12.26
CA VAL A 132 4.80 -3.87 -11.18
C VAL A 132 5.58 -4.68 -10.15
N PHE A 133 6.76 -4.22 -9.82
CA PHE A 133 7.66 -4.90 -8.88
C PHE A 133 8.05 -3.98 -7.75
N ASP A 134 7.97 -4.50 -6.54
CA ASP A 134 8.42 -3.87 -5.30
C ASP A 134 8.97 -4.94 -4.35
N PHE A 135 9.20 -4.61 -3.08
CA PHE A 135 9.67 -5.56 -2.08
C PHE A 135 8.67 -6.71 -1.79
N THR A 136 7.38 -6.53 -2.10
CA THR A 136 6.31 -7.52 -1.91
C THR A 136 6.08 -8.35 -3.16
N PHE A 137 6.08 -7.70 -4.32
CA PHE A 137 5.81 -8.30 -5.62
C PHE A 137 7.10 -8.34 -6.44
N THR A 138 7.87 -9.41 -6.26
CA THR A 138 9.17 -9.57 -6.94
C THR A 138 9.10 -10.42 -8.19
N ARG A 139 7.96 -11.04 -8.50
CA ARG A 139 7.78 -11.93 -9.65
C ARG A 139 6.41 -11.75 -10.28
N THR A 140 6.39 -11.82 -11.62
CA THR A 140 5.15 -11.86 -12.41
C THR A 140 5.35 -12.68 -13.68
N THR A 141 4.26 -13.17 -14.28
CA THR A 141 4.29 -13.83 -15.60
C THR A 141 3.53 -12.95 -16.60
N LEU A 142 4.25 -12.44 -17.59
CA LEU A 142 3.71 -11.70 -18.73
C LEU A 142 3.16 -12.69 -19.75
N ARG A 143 1.89 -12.62 -20.04
CA ARG A 143 1.18 -13.62 -20.87
C ARG A 143 0.75 -13.10 -22.22
N PHE A 144 0.87 -11.80 -22.45
CA PHE A 144 0.53 -11.12 -23.71
C PHE A 144 -0.87 -11.46 -24.23
N ARG A 145 -1.80 -11.62 -23.33
CA ARG A 145 -3.21 -11.85 -23.60
C ARG A 145 -4.06 -11.07 -22.59
N PRO A 146 -5.29 -10.71 -22.96
CA PRO A 146 -6.18 -10.09 -22.00
C PRO A 146 -6.39 -11.04 -20.80
N PRO A 147 -6.46 -10.49 -19.58
CA PRO A 147 -6.70 -11.29 -18.39
C PRO A 147 -8.08 -11.94 -18.45
N THR A 148 -8.17 -13.17 -17.98
CA THR A 148 -9.46 -13.86 -17.86
C THR A 148 -10.31 -13.18 -16.77
N PRO A 149 -11.66 -13.31 -16.82
CA PRO A 149 -12.54 -12.78 -15.78
C PRO A 149 -12.16 -13.25 -14.37
N ALA A 150 -11.72 -14.50 -14.24
CA ALA A 150 -11.27 -15.04 -12.95
C ALA A 150 -9.98 -14.36 -12.45
N GLU A 151 -9.01 -14.13 -13.33
CA GLU A 151 -7.78 -13.40 -13.01
C GLU A 151 -8.08 -11.96 -12.59
N ILE A 152 -8.99 -11.27 -13.29
CA ILE A 152 -9.43 -9.92 -12.92
C ILE A 152 -10.03 -9.92 -11.51
N VAL A 153 -10.95 -10.85 -11.23
CA VAL A 153 -11.59 -10.95 -9.90
C VAL A 153 -10.53 -11.20 -8.81
N VAL A 154 -9.65 -12.16 -9.00
CA VAL A 154 -8.62 -12.51 -8.00
C VAL A 154 -7.63 -11.36 -7.79
N THR A 155 -7.13 -10.76 -8.87
CA THR A 155 -6.14 -9.68 -8.79
C THR A 155 -6.74 -8.43 -8.14
N GLN A 156 -7.90 -7.98 -8.62
CA GLN A 156 -8.48 -6.74 -8.13
C GLN A 156 -9.05 -6.87 -6.71
N SER A 157 -9.71 -8.00 -6.37
CA SER A 157 -10.16 -8.21 -5.00
C SER A 157 -8.99 -8.45 -4.04
N GLY A 158 -7.95 -9.18 -4.47
CA GLY A 158 -6.70 -9.34 -3.72
C GLY A 158 -6.01 -8.00 -3.45
N ALA A 159 -5.94 -7.11 -4.45
CA ALA A 159 -5.43 -5.75 -4.28
C ALA A 159 -6.24 -4.96 -3.23
N GLY A 160 -7.57 -5.13 -3.22
CA GLY A 160 -8.44 -4.56 -2.18
C GLY A 160 -8.09 -5.07 -0.78
N VAL A 161 -7.86 -6.38 -0.62
CA VAL A 161 -7.44 -7.00 0.65
C VAL A 161 -6.11 -6.41 1.13
N VAL A 162 -5.11 -6.40 0.26
CA VAL A 162 -3.76 -5.86 0.58
C VAL A 162 -3.86 -4.38 0.95
N ARG A 163 -4.66 -3.61 0.22
CA ARG A 163 -4.85 -2.18 0.50
C ARG A 163 -5.54 -1.92 1.83
N ALA A 164 -6.52 -2.73 2.20
CA ALA A 164 -7.25 -2.62 3.46
C ALA A 164 -6.40 -3.01 4.69
N LEU A 165 -5.48 -3.97 4.54
CA LEU A 165 -4.68 -4.49 5.66
C LEU A 165 -3.22 -4.06 5.63
N GLY A 166 -2.72 -3.48 4.54
CA GLY A 166 -1.31 -3.09 4.38
C GLY A 166 -0.92 -1.79 5.10
N GLY A 167 -1.90 -0.98 5.52
CA GLY A 167 -1.64 0.32 6.16
C GLY A 167 -1.79 0.27 7.67
N LEU A 168 -0.74 0.67 8.43
CA LEU A 168 -0.79 0.70 9.90
C LEU A 168 -1.95 1.57 10.42
N VAL A 169 -2.16 2.75 9.83
CA VAL A 169 -3.26 3.67 10.22
C VAL A 169 -4.62 3.01 9.99
N GLN A 170 -4.79 2.27 8.88
CA GLN A 170 -6.01 1.54 8.58
C GLN A 170 -6.29 0.48 9.66
N ILE A 171 -5.30 -0.36 9.98
CA ILE A 171 -5.45 -1.40 11.03
C ILE A 171 -5.78 -0.77 12.38
N LEU A 172 -5.13 0.34 12.76
CA LEU A 172 -5.40 1.04 14.01
C LEU A 172 -6.80 1.66 14.04
N PHE A 173 -7.29 2.15 12.89
CA PHE A 173 -8.66 2.62 12.78
C PHE A 173 -9.68 1.47 12.96
N LEU A 174 -9.45 0.31 12.31
CA LEU A 174 -10.30 -0.88 12.51
C LEU A 174 -10.28 -1.35 13.96
N ALA A 175 -9.13 -1.26 14.63
CA ALA A 175 -9.01 -1.54 16.06
C ALA A 175 -9.82 -0.54 16.91
N ALA A 176 -9.74 0.76 16.61
CA ALA A 176 -10.53 1.79 17.26
C ALA A 176 -12.04 1.55 17.07
N LEU A 177 -12.46 1.18 15.86
CA LEU A 177 -13.85 0.86 15.55
C LEU A 177 -14.35 -0.35 16.35
N ALA A 178 -13.54 -1.40 16.46
CA ALA A 178 -13.84 -2.59 17.26
C ALA A 178 -13.92 -2.27 18.77
N LEU A 179 -13.06 -1.37 19.27
CA LEU A 179 -13.08 -0.90 20.66
C LEU A 179 -14.27 0.01 20.98
N ALA A 180 -14.74 0.80 19.99
CA ALA A 180 -15.86 1.71 20.16
C ALA A 180 -17.20 0.97 20.38
N ALA A 181 -17.32 -0.26 19.87
CA ALA A 181 -18.54 -1.03 19.93
C ALA A 181 -18.82 -1.59 21.33
N ARG A 182 -20.01 -1.35 21.86
CA ARG A 182 -20.49 -1.84 23.17
C ARG A 182 -21.14 -3.22 23.08
N GLY A 183 -21.48 -3.66 21.86
CA GLY A 183 -22.14 -4.94 21.64
C GLY A 183 -22.19 -5.32 20.16
N ARG A 184 -22.61 -6.55 19.88
CA ARG A 184 -22.59 -7.11 18.52
C ARG A 184 -23.41 -6.32 17.51
N ARG A 185 -24.59 -5.80 17.91
CA ARG A 185 -25.45 -4.99 17.02
C ARG A 185 -24.81 -3.65 16.68
N GLU A 186 -24.20 -3.00 17.66
CA GLU A 186 -23.49 -1.75 17.46
C GLU A 186 -22.24 -1.96 16.59
N LEU A 187 -21.48 -3.04 16.83
CA LEU A 187 -20.34 -3.41 15.97
C LEU A 187 -20.77 -3.57 14.51
N ALA A 188 -21.85 -4.31 14.27
CA ALA A 188 -22.38 -4.48 12.92
C ALA A 188 -22.80 -3.15 12.27
N ALA A 189 -23.47 -2.28 13.03
CA ALA A 189 -23.90 -0.96 12.54
C ALA A 189 -22.71 -0.05 12.22
N LEU A 190 -21.70 0.01 13.12
CA LEU A 190 -20.47 0.78 12.91
C LEU A 190 -19.72 0.28 11.68
N THR A 191 -19.55 -1.04 11.54
CA THR A 191 -18.88 -1.66 10.38
C THR A 191 -19.64 -1.37 9.08
N ALA A 192 -20.95 -1.57 9.07
CA ALA A 192 -21.77 -1.33 7.86
C ALA A 192 -21.71 0.14 7.43
N MET A 193 -21.80 1.08 8.35
CA MET A 193 -21.75 2.51 8.05
C MET A 193 -20.35 2.96 7.63
N PHE A 194 -19.30 2.42 8.23
CA PHE A 194 -17.93 2.65 7.80
C PHE A 194 -17.71 2.21 6.35
N LEU A 195 -18.09 0.98 6.00
CA LEU A 195 -18.00 0.47 4.64
C LEU A 195 -18.87 1.26 3.65
N ALA A 196 -20.07 1.64 4.07
CA ALA A 196 -20.94 2.49 3.25
C ALA A 196 -20.31 3.86 3.00
N GLY A 197 -19.68 4.47 4.01
CA GLY A 197 -18.95 5.72 3.87
C GLY A 197 -17.77 5.62 2.90
N GLN A 198 -16.97 4.56 2.99
CA GLN A 198 -15.89 4.28 2.03
C GLN A 198 -16.42 4.17 0.60
N ALA A 199 -17.42 3.33 0.38
CA ALA A 199 -17.99 3.11 -0.94
C ALA A 199 -18.61 4.38 -1.51
N ALA A 200 -19.38 5.12 -0.71
CA ALA A 200 -19.97 6.39 -1.11
C ALA A 200 -18.90 7.42 -1.51
N CYS A 201 -17.82 7.54 -0.74
CA CYS A 201 -16.74 8.43 -1.08
C CYS A 201 -16.09 8.06 -2.42
N VAL A 202 -15.74 6.78 -2.63
CA VAL A 202 -15.14 6.33 -3.90
C VAL A 202 -16.06 6.64 -5.08
N LEU A 203 -17.37 6.35 -4.95
CA LEU A 203 -18.35 6.61 -6.02
C LEU A 203 -18.50 8.11 -6.31
N ILE A 204 -18.56 8.95 -5.28
CA ILE A 204 -18.66 10.41 -5.44
C ILE A 204 -17.39 10.96 -6.11
N MET A 205 -16.22 10.52 -5.65
CA MET A 205 -14.94 11.00 -6.14
C MET A 205 -14.69 10.65 -7.60
N GLN A 206 -15.24 9.58 -8.14
CA GLN A 206 -15.20 9.25 -9.56
C GLN A 206 -15.86 10.31 -10.47
N HIS A 207 -16.77 11.10 -9.91
CA HIS A 207 -17.51 12.14 -10.62
C HIS A 207 -17.01 13.56 -10.31
N THR A 208 -15.94 13.70 -9.53
CA THR A 208 -15.36 15.01 -9.17
C THR A 208 -14.01 15.21 -9.85
N LEU A 209 -13.68 16.47 -10.12
CA LEU A 209 -12.34 16.87 -10.60
C LEU A 209 -11.34 17.09 -9.45
N TRP A 210 -11.80 16.97 -8.20
CA TRP A 210 -10.93 17.17 -7.05
C TRP A 210 -9.99 15.96 -6.87
N GLN A 211 -8.70 16.25 -6.83
CA GLN A 211 -7.64 15.28 -6.60
C GLN A 211 -6.98 15.61 -5.25
N PRO A 212 -7.35 14.90 -4.18
CA PRO A 212 -6.75 15.13 -2.87
C PRO A 212 -5.26 14.76 -2.87
N ALA A 213 -4.43 15.63 -2.30
CA ALA A 213 -3.02 15.32 -2.14
C ALA A 213 -2.85 14.08 -1.23
N PRO A 214 -1.96 13.13 -1.56
CA PRO A 214 -1.74 11.92 -0.74
C PRO A 214 -1.46 12.23 0.73
N ARG A 215 -0.68 13.27 1.02
CA ARG A 215 -0.39 13.72 2.39
C ARG A 215 -1.63 14.16 3.16
N PHE A 216 -2.56 14.84 2.49
CA PHE A 216 -3.84 15.21 3.09
C PHE A 216 -4.65 13.97 3.47
N VAL A 217 -4.71 12.98 2.58
CA VAL A 217 -5.47 11.73 2.84
C VAL A 217 -4.87 10.96 4.01
N GLU A 218 -3.55 10.87 4.10
CA GLU A 218 -2.86 10.20 5.21
C GLU A 218 -3.03 10.95 6.54
N ALA A 219 -2.94 12.28 6.53
CA ALA A 219 -3.19 13.09 7.72
C ALA A 219 -4.65 12.96 8.19
N ALA A 220 -5.61 13.04 7.27
CA ALA A 220 -7.02 12.87 7.56
C ALA A 220 -7.31 11.48 8.16
N ALA A 221 -6.75 10.41 7.59
CA ALA A 221 -6.87 9.05 8.12
C ALA A 221 -6.31 8.94 9.55
N ALA A 222 -5.15 9.54 9.83
CA ALA A 222 -4.59 9.57 11.18
C ALA A 222 -5.49 10.31 12.18
N LEU A 223 -6.08 11.43 11.74
CA LEU A 223 -7.01 12.20 12.57
C LEU A 223 -8.29 11.43 12.90
N THR A 224 -8.78 10.56 11.99
CA THR A 224 -9.93 9.70 12.25
C THR A 224 -9.68 8.72 13.40
N VAL A 225 -8.46 8.19 13.51
CA VAL A 225 -8.03 7.32 14.63
C VAL A 225 -8.06 8.10 15.94
N ALA A 226 -7.47 9.30 15.96
CA ALA A 226 -7.45 10.16 17.14
C ALA A 226 -8.88 10.56 17.57
N TYR A 227 -9.74 10.94 16.61
CA TYR A 227 -11.12 11.30 16.87
C TYR A 227 -11.91 10.15 17.53
N LEU A 228 -11.83 8.96 16.96
CA LEU A 228 -12.55 7.80 17.50
C LEU A 228 -12.02 7.40 18.88
N ALA A 229 -10.72 7.54 19.12
CA ALA A 229 -10.11 7.34 20.43
C ALA A 229 -10.62 8.36 21.47
N ILE A 230 -10.76 9.64 21.11
CA ILE A 230 -11.37 10.68 21.97
C ILE A 230 -12.83 10.31 22.29
N GLU A 231 -13.59 9.88 21.30
CA GLU A 231 -14.98 9.48 21.50
C GLU A 231 -15.11 8.30 22.48
N ILE A 232 -14.22 7.31 22.39
CA ILE A 232 -14.19 6.17 23.32
C ILE A 232 -13.89 6.64 24.75
N LEU A 233 -12.96 7.60 24.94
CA LEU A 233 -12.50 8.07 26.24
C LEU A 233 -13.46 9.03 26.90
N LEU A 234 -13.99 10.00 26.14
CA LEU A 234 -14.74 11.15 26.70
C LEU A 234 -16.26 11.04 26.52
N LEU A 235 -16.70 10.32 25.48
CA LEU A 235 -18.11 10.21 25.11
C LEU A 235 -18.60 8.75 25.08
N PRO A 236 -18.39 7.98 26.17
CA PRO A 236 -18.69 6.53 26.14
C PRO A 236 -20.18 6.24 25.90
N GLN A 237 -21.08 7.22 26.06
CA GLN A 237 -22.53 7.06 25.89
C GLN A 237 -23.11 7.80 24.67
N ALA A 238 -22.26 8.30 23.76
CA ALA A 238 -22.73 8.95 22.53
C ALA A 238 -23.69 8.05 21.73
N GLY A 239 -24.82 8.62 21.27
CA GLY A 239 -25.93 7.85 20.69
C GLY A 239 -25.70 7.45 19.22
N ALA A 240 -25.35 8.40 18.36
CA ALA A 240 -25.35 8.23 16.89
C ALA A 240 -23.95 7.90 16.31
N ARG A 241 -23.16 7.06 16.97
CA ARG A 241 -21.79 6.69 16.55
C ARG A 241 -21.70 6.10 15.16
N TRP A 242 -22.77 5.43 14.72
CA TRP A 242 -22.83 4.86 13.36
C TRP A 242 -22.77 5.94 12.27
N LEU A 243 -23.37 7.13 12.50
CA LEU A 243 -23.23 8.25 11.56
C LEU A 243 -21.79 8.73 11.48
N VAL A 244 -21.14 8.87 12.64
CA VAL A 244 -19.73 9.24 12.70
C VAL A 244 -18.87 8.21 11.99
N ALA A 245 -19.08 6.92 12.21
CA ALA A 245 -18.36 5.86 11.49
C ALA A 245 -18.51 5.98 9.98
N GLY A 246 -19.69 6.36 9.46
CA GLY A 246 -19.90 6.63 8.04
C GLY A 246 -19.07 7.80 7.52
N VAL A 247 -19.06 8.92 8.24
CA VAL A 247 -18.23 10.09 7.89
C VAL A 247 -16.74 9.75 7.94
N LEU A 248 -16.28 9.08 8.99
CA LEU A 248 -14.89 8.65 9.09
C LEU A 248 -14.52 7.65 7.98
N GLY A 249 -15.45 6.75 7.61
CA GLY A 249 -15.30 5.84 6.48
C GLY A 249 -15.08 6.57 5.15
N ALA A 250 -15.72 7.73 4.95
CA ALA A 250 -15.52 8.52 3.75
C ALA A 250 -14.05 9.00 3.61
N PHE A 251 -13.38 9.38 4.69
CA PHE A 251 -11.95 9.73 4.66
C PHE A 251 -11.08 8.52 4.27
N HIS A 252 -11.41 7.33 4.73
CA HIS A 252 -10.73 6.10 4.30
C HIS A 252 -11.05 5.75 2.84
N GLY A 253 -12.23 6.13 2.34
CA GLY A 253 -12.59 6.04 0.93
C GLY A 253 -11.69 6.86 0.00
N LEU A 254 -11.19 8.02 0.43
CA LEU A 254 -10.21 8.80 -0.32
C LEU A 254 -8.92 8.02 -0.58
N TYR A 255 -8.50 7.20 0.36
CA TYR A 255 -7.33 6.34 0.23
C TYR A 255 -7.50 5.28 -0.86
N PHE A 256 -8.71 4.68 -0.96
CA PHE A 256 -9.05 3.77 -2.06
C PHE A 256 -9.19 4.50 -3.39
N HIS A 257 -9.73 5.70 -3.39
CA HIS A 257 -9.85 6.50 -4.60
C HIS A 257 -8.48 6.79 -5.25
N LEU A 258 -7.49 7.23 -4.47
CA LEU A 258 -6.12 7.44 -4.96
C LEU A 258 -5.51 6.16 -5.54
N PHE A 259 -5.72 5.02 -4.88
CA PHE A 259 -5.26 3.73 -5.37
C PHE A 259 -5.91 3.34 -6.70
N LEU A 260 -7.23 3.52 -6.83
CA LEU A 260 -7.97 3.21 -8.05
C LEU A 260 -7.56 4.10 -9.22
N GLN A 261 -7.28 5.39 -8.97
CA GLN A 261 -6.75 6.29 -9.99
C GLN A 261 -5.37 5.86 -10.50
N SER A 262 -4.50 5.38 -9.62
CA SER A 262 -3.14 4.96 -10.01
C SER A 262 -3.09 3.62 -10.74
N THR A 263 -4.05 2.72 -10.46
CA THR A 263 -4.04 1.35 -11.02
C THR A 263 -5.02 1.14 -12.18
N GLY A 264 -6.04 1.98 -12.31
CA GLY A 264 -7.13 1.77 -13.28
C GLY A 264 -8.03 0.56 -12.98
N TYR A 265 -7.96 -0.01 -11.76
CA TYR A 265 -8.77 -1.17 -11.37
C TYR A 265 -10.24 -0.84 -11.21
N GLY A 266 -11.09 -1.84 -11.35
CA GLY A 266 -12.53 -1.71 -11.14
C GLY A 266 -12.87 -1.52 -9.66
N ALA A 267 -13.49 -0.39 -9.32
CA ALA A 267 -13.82 -0.04 -7.93
C ALA A 267 -14.64 -1.13 -7.22
N GLY A 268 -15.58 -1.78 -7.90
CA GLY A 268 -16.44 -2.79 -7.30
C GLY A 268 -15.67 -3.98 -6.74
N LEU A 269 -14.72 -4.54 -7.49
CA LEU A 269 -13.92 -5.70 -7.06
C LEU A 269 -12.94 -5.34 -5.95
N VAL A 270 -12.27 -4.18 -6.08
CA VAL A 270 -11.34 -3.70 -5.05
C VAL A 270 -12.07 -3.45 -3.74
N LEU A 271 -13.20 -2.74 -3.77
CA LEU A 271 -13.99 -2.46 -2.56
C LEU A 271 -14.60 -3.74 -1.95
N ALA A 272 -15.01 -4.70 -2.78
CA ALA A 272 -15.53 -5.98 -2.29
C ALA A 272 -14.44 -6.77 -1.54
N GLY A 273 -13.22 -6.85 -2.10
CA GLY A 273 -12.09 -7.49 -1.45
C GLY A 273 -11.68 -6.78 -0.15
N ALA A 274 -11.62 -5.44 -0.18
CA ALA A 274 -11.34 -4.63 0.99
C ALA A 274 -12.40 -4.82 2.09
N ALA A 275 -13.68 -4.72 1.75
CA ALA A 275 -14.77 -4.88 2.70
C ALA A 275 -14.76 -6.26 3.37
N ALA A 276 -14.50 -7.33 2.61
CA ALA A 276 -14.38 -8.68 3.16
C ALA A 276 -13.23 -8.76 4.18
N ALA A 277 -12.06 -8.21 3.86
CA ALA A 277 -10.90 -8.18 4.73
C ALA A 277 -11.14 -7.34 6.00
N GLU A 278 -11.74 -6.16 5.85
CA GLU A 278 -12.06 -5.25 6.97
C GLU A 278 -13.09 -5.85 7.92
N VAL A 279 -14.15 -6.49 7.41
CA VAL A 279 -15.13 -7.21 8.24
C VAL A 279 -14.46 -8.30 9.06
N VAL A 280 -13.60 -9.11 8.44
CA VAL A 280 -12.85 -10.17 9.14
C VAL A 280 -11.91 -9.57 10.18
N ALA A 281 -11.16 -8.52 9.83
CA ALA A 281 -10.24 -7.86 10.75
C ALA A 281 -10.97 -7.25 11.96
N ILE A 282 -12.07 -6.53 11.74
CA ILE A 282 -12.91 -5.97 12.82
C ILE A 282 -13.44 -7.08 13.73
N ALA A 283 -13.92 -8.18 13.17
CA ALA A 283 -14.44 -9.30 13.95
C ALA A 283 -13.36 -9.96 14.82
N LEU A 284 -12.16 -10.17 14.26
CA LEU A 284 -11.01 -10.73 14.98
C LEU A 284 -10.52 -9.78 16.08
N LEU A 285 -10.42 -8.49 15.80
CA LEU A 285 -10.04 -7.47 16.78
C LEU A 285 -11.07 -7.37 17.91
N ALA A 286 -12.36 -7.37 17.59
CA ALA A 286 -13.42 -7.35 18.59
C ALA A 286 -13.39 -8.60 19.50
N LEU A 287 -13.11 -9.79 18.91
CA LEU A 287 -12.93 -11.02 19.68
C LEU A 287 -11.71 -10.94 20.60
N LEU A 288 -10.59 -10.42 20.09
CA LEU A 288 -9.37 -10.22 20.86
C LEU A 288 -9.63 -9.28 22.05
N PHE A 289 -10.21 -8.09 21.80
CA PHE A 289 -10.50 -7.13 22.85
C PHE A 289 -11.50 -7.65 23.89
N TRP A 290 -12.50 -8.42 23.47
CA TRP A 290 -13.41 -9.06 24.38
C TRP A 290 -12.71 -10.10 25.28
N ARG A 291 -11.76 -10.87 24.75
CA ARG A 291 -10.96 -11.83 25.52
C ARG A 291 -10.03 -11.11 26.51
N VAL A 292 -9.28 -10.13 26.03
CA VAL A 292 -8.38 -9.32 26.87
C VAL A 292 -9.14 -8.57 27.94
N GLY A 293 -10.30 -7.98 27.61
CA GLY A 293 -11.16 -7.30 28.57
C GLY A 293 -11.67 -8.19 29.69
N ARG A 294 -11.88 -9.49 29.41
CA ARG A 294 -12.25 -10.47 30.44
C ARG A 294 -11.08 -10.85 31.35
N ALA A 295 -9.89 -11.01 30.77
CA ALA A 295 -8.70 -11.43 31.50
C ALA A 295 -8.09 -10.31 32.36
N ALA A 296 -8.16 -9.05 31.90
CA ALA A 296 -7.45 -7.93 32.48
C ALA A 296 -8.39 -6.80 32.99
N LYS A 297 -9.52 -7.13 33.59
CA LYS A 297 -10.53 -6.15 34.04
C LYS A 297 -9.99 -5.02 34.93
N ALA A 298 -9.03 -5.33 35.81
CA ALA A 298 -8.44 -4.36 36.72
C ALA A 298 -7.62 -3.26 36.01
N LEU A 299 -7.10 -3.54 34.79
CA LEU A 299 -6.25 -2.61 34.05
C LEU A 299 -7.03 -1.66 33.13
N ARG A 300 -8.35 -1.76 33.08
CA ARG A 300 -9.20 -0.97 32.17
C ARG A 300 -8.67 -0.96 30.74
N PRO A 301 -8.51 -2.13 30.09
CA PRO A 301 -7.74 -2.29 28.85
C PRO A 301 -8.28 -1.46 27.68
N VAL A 302 -9.60 -1.19 27.63
CA VAL A 302 -10.21 -0.33 26.61
C VAL A 302 -9.71 1.10 26.71
N GLN A 303 -9.60 1.64 27.91
CA GLN A 303 -9.14 3.02 28.13
C GLN A 303 -7.65 3.16 27.82
N VAL A 304 -6.83 2.16 28.20
CA VAL A 304 -5.40 2.14 27.90
C VAL A 304 -5.18 2.04 26.38
N ALA A 305 -5.89 1.15 25.70
CA ALA A 305 -5.80 1.02 24.25
C ALA A 305 -6.26 2.30 23.53
N ALA A 306 -7.38 2.90 23.94
CA ALA A 306 -7.87 4.15 23.36
C ALA A 306 -6.90 5.32 23.59
N ALA A 307 -6.27 5.41 24.77
CA ALA A 307 -5.23 6.42 25.02
C ALA A 307 -4.01 6.22 24.11
N GLY A 308 -3.57 4.98 23.90
CA GLY A 308 -2.50 4.65 22.95
C GLY A 308 -2.85 5.04 21.51
N LEU A 309 -4.07 4.73 21.06
CA LEU A 309 -4.57 5.10 19.73
C LEU A 309 -4.64 6.64 19.56
N LEU A 310 -5.06 7.37 20.61
CA LEU A 310 -5.08 8.83 20.58
C LEU A 310 -3.67 9.41 20.39
N VAL A 311 -2.72 8.96 21.20
CA VAL A 311 -1.33 9.42 21.09
C VAL A 311 -0.76 9.11 19.71
N PHE A 312 -0.95 7.88 19.24
CA PHE A 312 -0.47 7.48 17.92
C PHE A 312 -1.10 8.33 16.80
N GLY A 313 -2.43 8.49 16.81
CA GLY A 313 -3.16 9.28 15.80
C GLY A 313 -2.68 10.73 15.73
N LEU A 314 -2.50 11.39 16.90
CA LEU A 314 -2.02 12.77 16.97
C LEU A 314 -0.56 12.92 16.53
N VAL A 315 0.32 11.99 16.94
CA VAL A 315 1.73 12.00 16.53
C VAL A 315 1.84 11.79 15.02
N TRP A 316 1.13 10.79 14.49
CA TRP A 316 1.16 10.52 13.04
C TRP A 316 0.60 11.68 12.24
N PHE A 317 -0.52 12.26 12.66
CA PHE A 317 -1.09 13.47 12.07
C PHE A 317 -0.07 14.63 12.04
N GLY A 318 0.57 14.90 13.18
CA GLY A 318 1.59 15.95 13.28
C GLY A 318 2.81 15.72 12.37
N MET A 319 3.26 14.46 12.22
CA MET A 319 4.34 14.10 11.29
C MET A 319 3.94 14.36 9.84
N ARG A 320 2.69 14.06 9.44
CA ARG A 320 2.22 14.28 8.07
C ARG A 320 1.96 15.73 7.72
N LEU A 321 1.78 16.61 8.71
CA LEU A 321 1.68 18.06 8.49
C LEU A 321 3.05 18.73 8.30
N ARG A 322 4.12 18.18 8.87
CA ARG A 322 5.47 18.77 8.84
C ARG A 322 6.31 18.32 7.63
N GLY A 323 6.02 17.19 7.03
CA GLY A 323 6.71 16.60 5.88
C GLY A 323 5.88 16.61 4.63
#